data_254b1303983c0ec615781d7dc1a645b7
#
_entry.id   254b1303983c0ec615781d7dc1a645b7
#
_cell.length_a   1.000
_cell.length_b   1.000
_cell.length_c   1.000
_cell.angle_alpha   90.00
_cell.angle_beta   90.00
_cell.angle_gamma   90.00
#
_symmetry.space_group_name_H-M   'P 1'
#
loop_
_entity.id
_entity.type
_entity.pdbx_description
1 polymer ?
#
loop_
_entity_poly.entity_id
_entity_poly.type
_entity_poly.pdbx_seq_one_letter_code
_entity_poly.pdbx_strand_id
1 'polypeptide(L)'
;MYIGLDIGTSGVKAVLFSETGEMIKRACREYPVRGEGQQLELCPQEVCGAVIDALRGLSGMRCEIRAIGISSLGEACVLLDKDGKVLRNAILPGDKRGAEYLPEIKKNENEIIRTTGLPLNATYSLLKLLWVREHEPGLYEKTKRVMLFGDYIAYMLTGEACISFSLASRTLAFDIHKMKFPSSLFGCSGIDPALFSSPVNPEGKIGGLLPEIARRTGLPSGTPVYAGGHDKPCAAIGAGAFYKGEAADSIGTSECITAVLGEEKLEPDFIKDTNFPCEPFLVNGMFNTIAFTHTAGRLLKWFTESVMQAGEKESFHALDLQCKESPSGLLVLPHFSGAGTPTMDHLSVGAVVGLNLHSSAIDIYQAIMESVSYEMKTNLDRLSQNGIKLHRIYAVGGGASSDIWLQYKANIYGVPVRATKCKEASALGAAAAAAVGDGCYGSMEEASKNMVHVKKEYLPDRKLAPAFSAEYEKYKRLYEQIKGIYREG
;
A
#
# COMPACT_ATOMS: atom_id res chain seq x y z
N MET A 1 -6.68 22.97 -10.73
CA MET A 1 -6.81 21.50 -10.73
C MET A 1 -5.48 20.85 -10.35
N TYR A 2 -5.50 19.65 -9.79
CA TYR A 2 -4.33 18.96 -9.25
C TYR A 2 -4.15 17.60 -9.91
N ILE A 3 -2.91 17.22 -10.21
CA ILE A 3 -2.57 15.89 -10.69
C ILE A 3 -2.10 15.05 -9.50
N GLY A 4 -2.74 13.90 -9.28
CA GLY A 4 -2.21 12.82 -8.46
C GLY A 4 -1.52 11.80 -9.35
N LEU A 5 -0.23 11.57 -9.12
CA LEU A 5 0.56 10.57 -9.80
C LEU A 5 0.73 9.37 -8.87
N ASP A 6 0.22 8.20 -9.24
CA ASP A 6 0.32 6.97 -8.46
C ASP A 6 1.20 5.95 -9.19
N ILE A 7 2.38 5.68 -8.62
CA ILE A 7 3.42 4.82 -9.19
C ILE A 7 3.37 3.48 -8.47
N GLY A 8 2.72 2.49 -9.09
CA GLY A 8 2.60 1.14 -8.54
C GLY A 8 3.66 0.16 -9.05
N THR A 9 3.56 -1.10 -8.67
CA THR A 9 4.49 -2.17 -9.08
C THR A 9 4.34 -2.57 -10.55
N SER A 10 3.12 -2.49 -11.11
CA SER A 10 2.83 -2.96 -12.49
C SER A 10 2.41 -1.84 -13.43
N GLY A 11 2.38 -0.60 -12.97
CA GLY A 11 1.96 0.52 -13.80
C GLY A 11 1.84 1.82 -13.02
N VAL A 12 1.69 2.90 -13.76
CA VAL A 12 1.47 4.25 -13.26
C VAL A 12 0.11 4.77 -13.69
N LYS A 13 -0.51 5.55 -12.80
CA LYS A 13 -1.73 6.30 -13.06
C LYS A 13 -1.47 7.78 -12.83
N ALA A 14 -1.76 8.60 -13.81
CA ALA A 14 -1.84 10.04 -13.67
C ALA A 14 -3.31 10.44 -13.70
N VAL A 15 -3.79 11.08 -12.65
CA VAL A 15 -5.20 11.44 -12.49
C VAL A 15 -5.33 12.92 -12.23
N LEU A 16 -6.13 13.59 -13.04
CA LEU A 16 -6.46 15.01 -12.91
C LEU A 16 -7.73 15.15 -12.08
N PHE A 17 -7.64 15.87 -10.98
CA PHE A 17 -8.74 16.16 -10.07
C PHE A 17 -9.09 17.66 -10.08
N SER A 18 -10.39 17.95 -9.92
CA SER A 18 -10.83 19.29 -9.53
C SER A 18 -10.35 19.63 -8.11
N GLU A 19 -10.50 20.87 -7.71
CA GLU A 19 -10.27 21.29 -6.31
C GLU A 19 -11.20 20.54 -5.33
N THR A 20 -12.38 20.15 -5.78
CA THR A 20 -13.33 19.35 -4.97
C THR A 20 -13.15 17.84 -5.10
N GLY A 21 -12.03 17.34 -5.66
CA GLY A 21 -11.72 15.92 -5.74
C GLY A 21 -12.47 15.13 -6.82
N GLU A 22 -13.22 15.81 -7.72
CA GLU A 22 -13.81 15.11 -8.86
C GLU A 22 -12.72 14.69 -9.84
N MET A 23 -12.75 13.42 -10.26
CA MET A 23 -11.86 12.90 -11.28
C MET A 23 -12.27 13.40 -12.66
N ILE A 24 -11.47 14.29 -13.25
CA ILE A 24 -11.71 14.90 -14.54
C ILE A 24 -11.17 14.04 -15.69
N LYS A 25 -9.95 13.52 -15.52
CA LYS A 25 -9.28 12.68 -16.52
C LYS A 25 -8.31 11.73 -15.86
N ARG A 26 -8.16 10.55 -16.47
CA ARG A 26 -7.21 9.53 -16.03
C ARG A 26 -6.41 9.03 -17.22
N ALA A 27 -5.12 8.85 -17.03
CA ALA A 27 -4.23 8.17 -17.96
C ALA A 27 -3.41 7.11 -17.21
N CYS A 28 -3.35 5.89 -17.76
CA CYS A 28 -2.62 4.76 -17.18
C CYS A 28 -1.58 4.26 -18.17
N ARG A 29 -0.45 3.77 -17.64
CA ARG A 29 0.56 3.06 -18.42
C ARG A 29 1.08 1.89 -17.59
N GLU A 30 1.13 0.73 -18.20
CA GLU A 30 1.69 -0.47 -17.61
C GLU A 30 3.16 -0.61 -17.97
N TYR A 31 3.90 -1.31 -17.14
CA TYR A 31 5.28 -1.75 -17.40
C TYR A 31 5.49 -3.14 -16.80
N PRO A 32 6.38 -3.96 -17.40
CA PRO A 32 6.59 -5.31 -16.94
C PRO A 32 7.45 -5.35 -15.68
N VAL A 33 7.09 -6.26 -14.77
CA VAL A 33 8.02 -6.75 -13.76
C VAL A 33 8.96 -7.74 -14.46
N ARG A 34 10.26 -7.58 -14.23
CA ARG A 34 11.33 -8.36 -14.85
C ARG A 34 11.96 -9.31 -13.83
N GLY A 35 12.75 -10.27 -14.29
CA GLY A 35 13.51 -11.19 -13.46
C GLY A 35 13.31 -12.64 -13.87
N GLU A 36 14.21 -13.51 -13.41
CA GLU A 36 14.17 -14.96 -13.62
C GLU A 36 13.96 -15.68 -12.29
N GLY A 37 13.13 -16.72 -12.29
CA GLY A 37 12.85 -17.51 -11.11
C GLY A 37 12.17 -16.70 -10.01
N GLN A 38 12.86 -16.48 -8.88
CA GLN A 38 12.37 -15.71 -7.73
C GLN A 38 12.82 -14.24 -7.73
N GLN A 39 13.54 -13.82 -8.76
CA GLN A 39 13.96 -12.43 -8.89
C GLN A 39 12.80 -11.57 -9.41
N LEU A 40 12.61 -10.41 -8.79
CA LEU A 40 11.59 -9.44 -9.16
C LEU A 40 12.24 -8.06 -9.25
N GLU A 41 12.22 -7.47 -10.44
CA GLU A 41 12.87 -6.18 -10.70
C GLU A 41 11.98 -5.25 -11.54
N LEU A 42 12.16 -3.94 -11.36
CA LEU A 42 11.64 -2.91 -12.25
C LEU A 42 12.77 -2.15 -12.94
N CYS A 43 12.59 -1.85 -14.21
CA CYS A 43 13.47 -0.97 -14.96
C CYS A 43 13.09 0.50 -14.68
N PRO A 44 13.93 1.31 -13.99
CA PRO A 44 13.57 2.68 -13.63
C PRO A 44 13.33 3.59 -14.84
N GLN A 45 14.03 3.35 -15.95
CA GLN A 45 13.85 4.12 -17.19
C GLN A 45 12.48 3.86 -17.82
N GLU A 46 11.99 2.61 -17.78
CA GLU A 46 10.65 2.26 -18.28
C GLU A 46 9.56 2.89 -17.41
N VAL A 47 9.72 2.86 -16.09
CA VAL A 47 8.81 3.54 -15.16
C VAL A 47 8.77 5.03 -15.43
N CYS A 48 9.94 5.67 -15.59
CA CYS A 48 10.02 7.10 -15.92
C CYS A 48 9.37 7.41 -17.28
N GLY A 49 9.60 6.58 -18.30
CA GLY A 49 8.95 6.69 -19.60
C GLY A 49 7.43 6.61 -19.50
N ALA A 50 6.92 5.64 -18.74
CA ALA A 50 5.49 5.45 -18.50
C ALA A 50 4.87 6.64 -17.75
N VAL A 51 5.58 7.23 -16.77
CA VAL A 51 5.15 8.45 -16.06
C VAL A 51 4.99 9.60 -17.05
N ILE A 52 5.97 9.84 -17.90
CA ILE A 52 5.91 10.91 -18.92
C ILE A 52 4.74 10.70 -19.88
N ASP A 53 4.52 9.47 -20.32
CA ASP A 53 3.42 9.14 -21.23
C ASP A 53 2.04 9.23 -20.55
N ALA A 54 1.95 8.91 -19.26
CA ALA A 54 0.73 9.11 -18.47
C ALA A 54 0.44 10.61 -18.29
N LEU A 55 1.44 11.42 -17.94
CA LEU A 55 1.30 12.87 -17.82
C LEU A 55 0.93 13.50 -19.16
N ARG A 56 1.56 13.07 -20.29
CA ARG A 56 1.19 13.50 -21.64
C ARG A 56 -0.27 13.16 -21.94
N GLY A 57 -0.77 12.03 -21.47
CA GLY A 57 -2.17 11.64 -21.59
C GLY A 57 -3.16 12.63 -20.97
N LEU A 58 -2.72 13.48 -20.04
CA LEU A 58 -3.53 14.54 -19.42
C LEU A 58 -3.43 15.88 -20.15
N SER A 59 -2.49 16.05 -21.08
CA SER A 59 -2.32 17.30 -21.83
C SER A 59 -3.51 17.64 -22.72
N GLY A 60 -3.55 18.88 -23.22
CA GLY A 60 -4.62 19.39 -24.12
C GLY A 60 -5.92 19.75 -23.39
N MET A 61 -5.98 19.64 -22.08
CA MET A 61 -7.12 20.14 -21.30
C MET A 61 -7.08 21.67 -21.21
N ARG A 62 -8.24 22.31 -21.45
CA ARG A 62 -8.42 23.77 -21.29
C ARG A 62 -8.66 24.11 -19.79
N CYS A 63 -7.72 23.72 -18.93
CA CYS A 63 -7.79 23.99 -17.51
C CYS A 63 -6.39 24.28 -16.95
N GLU A 64 -6.33 25.07 -15.91
CA GLU A 64 -5.09 25.36 -15.20
C GLU A 64 -4.70 24.17 -14.34
N ILE A 65 -3.52 23.59 -14.59
CA ILE A 65 -2.90 22.57 -13.74
C ILE A 65 -2.01 23.30 -12.75
N ARG A 66 -2.41 23.30 -11.48
CA ARG A 66 -1.74 24.06 -10.42
C ARG A 66 -0.55 23.31 -9.85
N ALA A 67 -0.68 21.99 -9.64
CA ALA A 67 0.40 21.20 -9.07
C ALA A 67 0.27 19.69 -9.35
N ILE A 68 1.37 18.95 -9.10
CA ILE A 68 1.48 17.49 -9.16
C ILE A 68 1.87 16.99 -7.76
N GLY A 69 1.13 16.01 -7.21
CA GLY A 69 1.50 15.26 -6.03
C GLY A 69 1.86 13.82 -6.39
N ILE A 70 2.83 13.24 -5.68
CA ILE A 70 3.37 11.90 -5.97
C ILE A 70 2.97 10.90 -4.89
N SER A 71 2.34 9.80 -5.30
CA SER A 71 2.15 8.57 -4.55
C SER A 71 3.01 7.48 -5.18
N SER A 72 3.68 6.66 -4.39
CA SER A 72 4.57 5.63 -4.91
C SER A 72 4.60 4.38 -4.05
N LEU A 73 4.89 3.24 -4.74
CA LEU A 73 5.35 2.04 -4.03
C LEU A 73 6.58 2.39 -3.19
N GLY A 74 6.73 1.68 -2.06
CA GLY A 74 7.90 1.79 -1.19
C GLY A 74 9.03 0.80 -1.56
N GLU A 75 10.06 0.78 -0.75
CA GLU A 75 11.15 -0.19 -0.59
C GLU A 75 12.10 -0.35 -1.78
N ALA A 76 11.61 -0.34 -3.03
CA ALA A 76 12.43 -0.59 -4.22
C ALA A 76 13.39 0.59 -4.50
N CYS A 77 14.70 0.31 -4.44
CA CYS A 77 15.75 1.31 -4.61
C CYS A 77 16.23 1.44 -6.05
N VAL A 78 16.29 2.68 -6.52
CA VAL A 78 16.96 3.10 -7.75
C VAL A 78 18.34 3.64 -7.40
N LEU A 79 19.38 3.08 -7.99
CA LEU A 79 20.78 3.48 -7.76
C LEU A 79 21.28 4.32 -8.92
N LEU A 80 21.76 5.53 -8.62
CA LEU A 80 22.29 6.47 -9.62
C LEU A 80 23.79 6.72 -9.41
N ASP A 81 24.50 6.88 -10.52
CA ASP A 81 25.89 7.35 -10.51
C ASP A 81 25.98 8.88 -10.35
N LYS A 82 27.22 9.42 -10.41
CA LYS A 82 27.48 10.86 -10.28
C LYS A 82 26.84 11.73 -11.37
N ASP A 83 26.53 11.15 -12.52
CA ASP A 83 25.94 11.82 -13.67
C ASP A 83 24.38 11.63 -13.70
N GLY A 84 23.81 10.98 -12.67
CA GLY A 84 22.37 10.69 -12.57
C GLY A 84 21.92 9.51 -13.43
N LYS A 85 22.84 8.71 -13.94
CA LYS A 85 22.54 7.51 -14.74
C LYS A 85 22.16 6.34 -13.83
N VAL A 86 21.08 5.65 -14.16
CA VAL A 86 20.64 4.43 -13.48
C VAL A 86 21.67 3.32 -13.69
N LEU A 87 22.10 2.69 -12.60
CA LEU A 87 23.15 1.67 -12.59
C LEU A 87 22.60 0.25 -12.79
N ARG A 88 21.36 0.00 -12.36
CA ARG A 88 20.71 -1.30 -12.48
C ARG A 88 19.18 -1.20 -12.35
N ASN A 89 18.48 -2.29 -12.66
CA ASN A 89 17.06 -2.41 -12.29
C ASN A 89 16.89 -2.41 -10.77
N ALA A 90 15.77 -1.86 -10.31
CA ALA A 90 15.42 -1.82 -8.90
C ALA A 90 14.87 -3.17 -8.42
N ILE A 91 15.41 -3.70 -7.33
CA ILE A 91 14.92 -4.93 -6.69
C ILE A 91 13.61 -4.64 -5.97
N LEU A 92 12.56 -5.42 -6.27
CA LEU A 92 11.24 -5.24 -5.67
C LEU A 92 11.14 -5.86 -4.26
N PRO A 93 10.18 -5.42 -3.45
CA PRO A 93 9.96 -5.91 -2.08
C PRO A 93 9.78 -7.43 -1.97
N GLY A 94 9.07 -8.05 -2.93
CA GLY A 94 8.81 -9.50 -2.95
C GLY A 94 10.01 -10.38 -3.33
N ASP A 95 11.11 -9.79 -3.76
CA ASP A 95 12.36 -10.48 -4.07
C ASP A 95 13.07 -10.93 -2.78
N LYS A 96 13.63 -12.13 -2.76
CA LYS A 96 14.26 -12.69 -1.55
C LYS A 96 15.72 -12.24 -1.33
N ARG A 97 16.36 -11.60 -2.30
CA ARG A 97 17.73 -11.08 -2.16
C ARG A 97 17.81 -10.15 -0.96
N GLY A 98 18.86 -10.29 -0.15
CA GLY A 98 19.08 -9.55 1.09
C GLY A 98 18.52 -10.25 2.36
N ALA A 99 17.75 -11.34 2.21
CA ALA A 99 17.25 -12.11 3.36
C ALA A 99 18.38 -12.77 4.17
N GLU A 100 19.49 -13.09 3.53
CA GLU A 100 20.70 -13.66 4.14
C GLU A 100 21.34 -12.75 5.18
N TYR A 101 21.08 -11.45 5.15
CA TYR A 101 21.60 -10.47 6.13
C TYR A 101 20.70 -10.32 7.36
N LEU A 102 19.48 -10.85 7.35
CA LEU A 102 18.55 -10.75 8.50
C LEU A 102 19.16 -11.27 9.81
N PRO A 103 19.89 -12.41 9.86
CA PRO A 103 20.49 -12.87 11.11
C PRO A 103 21.49 -11.88 11.73
N GLU A 104 22.24 -11.15 10.88
CA GLU A 104 23.19 -10.14 11.35
C GLU A 104 22.47 -8.88 11.85
N ILE A 105 21.53 -8.37 11.05
CA ILE A 105 20.72 -7.19 11.40
C ILE A 105 19.88 -7.44 12.67
N LYS A 106 19.43 -8.68 12.86
CA LYS A 106 18.62 -9.08 14.03
C LYS A 106 19.36 -8.90 15.35
N LYS A 107 20.68 -8.88 15.37
CA LYS A 107 21.46 -8.59 16.58
C LYS A 107 21.12 -7.22 17.18
N ASN A 108 20.66 -6.27 16.35
CA ASN A 108 20.25 -4.92 16.74
C ASN A 108 18.73 -4.70 16.60
N GLU A 109 17.92 -5.76 16.57
CA GLU A 109 16.48 -5.73 16.28
C GLU A 109 15.73 -4.66 17.10
N ASN A 110 15.93 -4.66 18.43
CA ASN A 110 15.23 -3.74 19.32
C ASN A 110 15.55 -2.25 19.06
N GLU A 111 16.82 -1.94 18.72
CA GLU A 111 17.20 -0.58 18.35
C GLU A 111 16.59 -0.18 17.01
N ILE A 112 16.64 -1.07 16.02
CA ILE A 112 16.10 -0.82 14.69
C ILE A 112 14.59 -0.62 14.77
N ILE A 113 13.85 -1.52 15.41
CA ILE A 113 12.38 -1.39 15.54
C ILE A 113 12.03 -0.09 16.28
N ARG A 114 12.71 0.20 17.40
CA ARG A 114 12.45 1.43 18.17
C ARG A 114 12.70 2.69 17.36
N THR A 115 13.73 2.69 16.53
CA THR A 115 14.12 3.87 15.73
C THR A 115 13.27 4.02 14.49
N THR A 116 13.00 2.91 13.79
CA THR A 116 12.36 2.94 12.46
C THR A 116 10.86 2.70 12.50
N GLY A 117 10.32 2.13 13.58
CA GLY A 117 8.93 1.69 13.66
C GLY A 117 8.62 0.48 12.78
N LEU A 118 9.62 -0.23 12.24
CA LEU A 118 9.41 -1.30 11.29
C LEU A 118 9.84 -2.66 11.87
N PRO A 119 9.07 -3.73 11.61
CA PRO A 119 9.52 -5.10 11.91
C PRO A 119 10.67 -5.48 10.96
N LEU A 120 11.56 -6.38 11.40
CA LEU A 120 12.65 -6.84 10.54
C LEU A 120 12.13 -7.76 9.43
N ASN A 121 12.34 -7.33 8.20
CA ASN A 121 11.95 -8.10 7.02
C ASN A 121 12.89 -7.80 5.84
N ALA A 122 13.14 -8.80 5.00
CA ALA A 122 13.95 -8.65 3.78
C ALA A 122 13.29 -7.74 2.72
N THR A 123 12.05 -7.37 2.89
CA THR A 123 11.30 -6.46 2.01
C THR A 123 11.95 -5.08 1.88
N TYR A 124 12.53 -4.58 2.96
CA TYR A 124 13.01 -3.19 3.05
C TYR A 124 14.31 -2.91 2.30
N SER A 125 14.46 -1.66 1.87
CA SER A 125 15.55 -1.16 1.03
C SER A 125 16.95 -1.47 1.58
N LEU A 126 17.16 -1.33 2.90
CA LEU A 126 18.48 -1.55 3.51
C LEU A 126 19.04 -2.93 3.19
N LEU A 127 18.21 -3.98 3.26
CA LEU A 127 18.62 -5.35 2.98
C LEU A 127 18.99 -5.55 1.50
N LYS A 128 18.28 -4.89 0.59
CA LYS A 128 18.58 -4.90 -0.86
C LYS A 128 19.92 -4.19 -1.15
N LEU A 129 20.18 -3.09 -0.46
CA LEU A 129 21.45 -2.36 -0.57
C LEU A 129 22.63 -3.17 -0.06
N LEU A 130 22.47 -3.88 1.06
CA LEU A 130 23.48 -4.82 1.55
C LEU A 130 23.78 -5.88 0.51
N TRP A 131 22.76 -6.45 -0.10
CA TRP A 131 22.95 -7.43 -1.17
C TRP A 131 23.73 -6.85 -2.36
N VAL A 132 23.37 -5.66 -2.82
CA VAL A 132 24.07 -5.01 -3.95
C VAL A 132 25.53 -4.72 -3.58
N ARG A 133 25.79 -4.25 -2.36
CA ARG A 133 27.16 -3.97 -1.92
C ARG A 133 28.06 -5.21 -1.95
N GLU A 134 27.55 -6.34 -1.47
CA GLU A 134 28.34 -7.58 -1.37
C GLU A 134 28.45 -8.32 -2.70
N HIS A 135 27.39 -8.33 -3.53
CA HIS A 135 27.36 -9.12 -4.78
C HIS A 135 27.72 -8.29 -6.01
N GLU A 136 27.58 -6.97 -5.97
CA GLU A 136 27.88 -6.06 -7.07
C GLU A 136 28.75 -4.87 -6.60
N PRO A 137 29.92 -5.12 -5.94
CA PRO A 137 30.70 -4.06 -5.27
C PRO A 137 31.13 -2.95 -6.22
N GLY A 138 31.53 -3.27 -7.46
CA GLY A 138 31.92 -2.26 -8.44
C GLY A 138 30.78 -1.39 -8.95
N LEU A 139 29.51 -1.85 -8.79
CA LEU A 139 28.34 -1.04 -9.03
C LEU A 139 28.05 -0.17 -7.81
N TYR A 140 28.13 -0.76 -6.62
CA TYR A 140 27.90 -0.02 -5.37
C TYR A 140 28.87 1.16 -5.20
N GLU A 141 30.16 0.98 -5.50
CA GLU A 141 31.19 2.05 -5.46
C GLU A 141 30.86 3.24 -6.37
N LYS A 142 30.23 2.98 -7.52
CA LYS A 142 29.79 4.01 -8.46
C LYS A 142 28.51 4.74 -7.99
N THR A 143 27.78 4.15 -7.04
CA THR A 143 26.52 4.72 -6.56
C THR A 143 26.78 6.04 -5.82
N LYS A 144 26.09 7.10 -6.22
CA LYS A 144 26.12 8.43 -5.60
C LYS A 144 24.77 8.87 -5.06
N ARG A 145 23.69 8.19 -5.47
CA ARG A 145 22.35 8.40 -4.93
C ARG A 145 21.61 7.06 -4.84
N VAL A 146 20.87 6.92 -3.73
CA VAL A 146 19.91 5.84 -3.49
C VAL A 146 18.55 6.49 -3.34
N MET A 147 17.63 6.18 -4.23
CA MET A 147 16.30 6.75 -4.28
C MET A 147 15.25 5.64 -4.29
N LEU A 148 14.07 5.87 -3.71
CA LEU A 148 12.89 5.06 -4.00
C LEU A 148 12.21 5.59 -5.27
N PHE A 149 11.21 4.89 -5.79
CA PHE A 149 10.59 5.34 -7.05
C PHE A 149 9.93 6.71 -6.93
N GLY A 150 9.33 7.06 -5.79
CA GLY A 150 8.69 8.37 -5.60
C GLY A 150 9.67 9.54 -5.74
N ASP A 151 10.79 9.49 -5.01
CA ASP A 151 11.81 10.54 -5.07
C ASP A 151 12.67 10.46 -6.35
N TYR A 152 12.88 9.28 -6.93
CA TYR A 152 13.50 9.14 -8.25
C TYR A 152 12.67 9.85 -9.35
N ILE A 153 11.36 9.61 -9.39
CA ILE A 153 10.49 10.28 -10.36
C ILE A 153 10.41 11.78 -10.07
N ALA A 154 10.31 12.19 -8.80
CA ALA A 154 10.38 13.61 -8.44
C ALA A 154 11.68 14.26 -8.95
N TYR A 155 12.82 13.59 -8.75
CA TYR A 155 14.12 14.03 -9.24
C TYR A 155 14.15 14.14 -10.78
N MET A 156 13.63 13.16 -11.50
CA MET A 156 13.54 13.20 -12.96
C MET A 156 12.62 14.32 -13.48
N LEU A 157 11.58 14.67 -12.72
CA LEU A 157 10.66 15.73 -13.09
C LEU A 157 11.20 17.14 -12.77
N THR A 158 11.99 17.31 -11.69
CA THR A 158 12.33 18.61 -11.12
C THR A 158 13.85 18.89 -11.04
N GLY A 159 14.69 17.86 -11.03
CA GLY A 159 16.13 17.96 -10.74
C GLY A 159 16.48 17.96 -9.25
N GLU A 160 15.49 17.95 -8.34
CA GLU A 160 15.70 18.06 -6.89
C GLU A 160 15.53 16.69 -6.20
N ALA A 161 16.45 16.35 -5.29
CA ALA A 161 16.51 15.07 -4.60
C ALA A 161 15.87 15.16 -3.20
N CYS A 162 14.56 15.02 -3.13
CA CYS A 162 13.79 15.04 -1.89
C CYS A 162 12.89 13.81 -1.79
N ILE A 163 12.78 13.23 -0.58
CA ILE A 163 11.94 12.06 -0.28
C ILE A 163 10.92 12.39 0.81
N SER A 164 9.67 11.96 0.67
CA SER A 164 8.68 12.15 1.74
C SER A 164 8.98 11.26 2.96
N PHE A 165 8.58 11.70 4.16
CA PHE A 165 8.80 10.95 5.40
C PHE A 165 8.23 9.54 5.35
N SER A 166 7.04 9.35 4.78
CA SER A 166 6.40 8.04 4.67
C SER A 166 7.14 7.09 3.71
N LEU A 167 7.73 7.60 2.63
CA LEU A 167 8.61 6.79 1.76
C LEU A 167 9.97 6.53 2.42
N ALA A 168 10.57 7.54 3.04
CA ALA A 168 11.85 7.40 3.75
C ALA A 168 11.78 6.30 4.83
N SER A 169 10.64 6.19 5.54
CA SER A 169 10.44 5.14 6.54
C SER A 169 10.56 3.73 5.94
N ARG A 170 10.17 3.52 4.65
CA ARG A 170 10.23 2.21 3.99
C ARG A 170 11.64 1.69 3.71
N THR A 171 12.65 2.46 4.05
CA THR A 171 14.06 2.06 3.85
C THR A 171 14.61 1.13 4.94
N LEU A 172 13.95 0.99 6.10
CA LEU A 172 14.48 0.39 7.35
C LEU A 172 15.69 1.16 7.90
N ALA A 173 15.85 2.43 7.56
CA ALA A 173 17.00 3.23 7.93
C ALA A 173 16.62 4.65 8.38
N PHE A 174 15.34 4.96 8.48
CA PHE A 174 14.81 6.28 8.80
C PHE A 174 14.35 6.36 10.26
N ASP A 175 14.81 7.39 10.99
CA ASP A 175 14.39 7.65 12.36
C ASP A 175 13.03 8.38 12.35
N ILE A 176 11.97 7.67 12.71
CA ILE A 176 10.60 8.22 12.73
C ILE A 176 10.33 9.17 13.90
N HIS A 177 11.27 9.33 14.84
CA HIS A 177 11.17 10.28 15.95
C HIS A 177 11.81 11.62 15.57
N LYS A 178 12.91 11.58 14.80
CA LYS A 178 13.70 12.75 14.39
C LYS A 178 13.44 13.15 12.94
N MET A 179 12.64 12.36 12.20
CA MET A 179 12.34 12.55 10.77
C MET A 179 13.59 12.76 9.92
N LYS A 180 14.62 11.91 10.13
CA LYS A 180 15.91 11.96 9.42
C LYS A 180 16.56 10.59 9.32
N PHE A 181 17.54 10.47 8.45
CA PHE A 181 18.43 9.32 8.37
C PHE A 181 19.55 9.43 9.42
N PRO A 182 19.58 8.59 10.48
CA PRO A 182 20.59 8.68 11.52
C PRO A 182 21.86 7.90 11.13
N SER A 183 23.03 8.48 11.39
CA SER A 183 24.32 7.81 11.13
C SER A 183 24.49 6.51 11.93
N SER A 184 23.90 6.39 13.11
CA SER A 184 24.03 5.23 13.99
C SER A 184 23.48 3.93 13.38
N LEU A 185 22.28 3.97 12.74
CA LEU A 185 21.70 2.80 12.08
C LEU A 185 22.52 2.29 10.90
N PHE A 186 23.27 3.20 10.27
CA PHE A 186 24.14 2.84 9.16
C PHE A 186 25.51 2.30 9.63
N GLY A 187 25.87 2.53 10.90
CA GLY A 187 27.12 2.03 11.47
C GLY A 187 27.25 0.51 11.44
N CYS A 188 26.16 -0.22 11.71
CA CYS A 188 26.14 -1.68 11.62
C CYS A 188 26.00 -2.23 10.20
N SER A 189 25.47 -1.43 9.27
CA SER A 189 25.29 -1.82 7.87
C SER A 189 26.44 -1.42 6.95
N GLY A 190 27.23 -0.40 7.33
CA GLY A 190 28.28 0.18 6.48
C GLY A 190 27.73 0.92 5.24
N ILE A 191 26.44 1.27 5.22
CA ILE A 191 25.84 2.10 4.18
C ILE A 191 25.96 3.58 4.58
N ASP A 192 26.31 4.45 3.63
CA ASP A 192 26.39 5.88 3.88
C ASP A 192 25.00 6.54 3.82
N PRO A 193 24.50 7.16 4.91
CA PRO A 193 23.22 7.86 4.90
C PRO A 193 23.16 9.05 3.93
N ALA A 194 24.30 9.62 3.55
CA ALA A 194 24.36 10.72 2.58
C ALA A 194 23.96 10.31 1.15
N LEU A 195 23.85 9.01 0.88
CA LEU A 195 23.35 8.50 -0.41
C LEU A 195 21.85 8.73 -0.59
N PHE A 196 21.08 8.88 0.49
CA PHE A 196 19.62 9.05 0.42
C PHE A 196 19.22 10.50 0.17
N SER A 197 18.04 10.67 -0.46
CA SER A 197 17.43 11.99 -0.69
C SER A 197 17.09 12.71 0.63
N SER A 198 17.03 14.05 0.60
CA SER A 198 16.66 14.86 1.77
C SER A 198 15.19 14.63 2.15
N PRO A 199 14.89 14.27 3.42
CA PRO A 199 13.51 14.05 3.86
C PRO A 199 12.71 15.35 3.92
N VAL A 200 11.43 15.30 3.46
CA VAL A 200 10.51 16.43 3.47
C VAL A 200 9.09 15.99 3.88
N ASN A 201 8.27 16.96 4.31
CA ASN A 201 6.85 16.75 4.59
C ASN A 201 6.09 16.33 3.32
N PRO A 202 4.94 15.67 3.45
CA PRO A 202 4.10 15.28 2.30
C PRO A 202 3.67 16.46 1.41
N GLU A 203 3.34 17.60 2.03
CA GLU A 203 3.00 18.87 1.37
C GLU A 203 4.22 19.70 0.99
N GLY A 204 5.42 19.16 1.18
CA GLY A 204 6.67 19.83 0.84
C GLY A 204 6.86 19.96 -0.67
N LYS A 205 7.05 21.20 -1.14
CA LYS A 205 7.39 21.45 -2.55
C LYS A 205 8.80 20.95 -2.83
N ILE A 206 8.92 20.03 -3.79
CA ILE A 206 10.21 19.51 -4.25
C ILE A 206 10.85 20.49 -5.26
N GLY A 207 10.08 20.91 -6.27
CA GLY A 207 10.58 21.80 -7.29
C GLY A 207 9.49 22.15 -8.31
N GLY A 208 9.90 22.67 -9.44
CA GLY A 208 9.03 22.91 -10.61
C GLY A 208 9.38 21.96 -11.75
N LEU A 209 8.39 21.62 -12.56
CA LEU A 209 8.58 20.76 -13.73
C LEU A 209 9.63 21.34 -14.68
N LEU A 210 10.67 20.57 -14.99
CA LEU A 210 11.76 20.98 -15.87
C LEU A 210 11.25 21.33 -17.28
N PRO A 211 11.84 22.33 -17.97
CA PRO A 211 11.41 22.71 -19.32
C PRO A 211 11.43 21.56 -20.33
N GLU A 212 12.38 20.64 -20.22
CA GLU A 212 12.46 19.45 -21.08
C GLU A 212 11.27 18.52 -20.83
N ILE A 213 10.94 18.29 -19.57
CA ILE A 213 9.81 17.43 -19.17
C ILE A 213 8.49 18.09 -19.58
N ALA A 214 8.37 19.40 -19.41
CA ALA A 214 7.22 20.18 -19.87
C ALA A 214 6.98 19.99 -21.37
N ARG A 215 8.02 20.08 -22.19
CA ARG A 215 7.92 19.82 -23.63
C ARG A 215 7.47 18.40 -23.96
N ARG A 216 7.95 17.39 -23.22
CA ARG A 216 7.62 15.97 -23.43
C ARG A 216 6.21 15.63 -23.01
N THR A 217 5.71 16.26 -21.95
CA THR A 217 4.38 15.98 -21.38
C THR A 217 3.29 16.89 -21.92
N GLY A 218 3.64 18.07 -22.45
CA GLY A 218 2.68 19.12 -22.84
C GLY A 218 2.08 19.86 -21.63
N LEU A 219 2.65 19.69 -20.43
CA LEU A 219 2.27 20.43 -19.23
C LEU A 219 3.06 21.74 -19.13
N PRO A 220 2.58 22.76 -18.38
CA PRO A 220 3.30 24.01 -18.21
C PRO A 220 4.66 23.80 -17.52
N SER A 221 5.71 24.46 -18.03
CA SER A 221 7.02 24.47 -17.35
C SER A 221 6.90 25.16 -16.01
N GLY A 222 7.64 24.64 -15.01
CA GLY A 222 7.60 25.18 -13.65
C GLY A 222 6.37 24.75 -12.84
N THR A 223 5.45 23.92 -13.38
CA THR A 223 4.35 23.32 -12.59
C THR A 223 4.91 22.72 -11.31
N PRO A 224 4.45 23.16 -10.13
CA PRO A 224 4.97 22.68 -8.85
C PRO A 224 4.77 21.16 -8.65
N VAL A 225 5.79 20.50 -8.12
CA VAL A 225 5.76 19.08 -7.74
C VAL A 225 5.92 18.95 -6.24
N TYR A 226 5.02 18.22 -5.59
CA TYR A 226 4.98 18.00 -4.15
C TYR A 226 5.25 16.55 -3.80
N ALA A 227 5.83 16.34 -2.62
CA ALA A 227 6.39 15.04 -2.22
C ALA A 227 5.34 13.93 -2.10
N GLY A 228 4.13 14.24 -1.62
CA GLY A 228 3.10 13.22 -1.39
C GLY A 228 3.61 12.13 -0.45
N GLY A 229 3.61 10.84 -0.89
CA GLY A 229 4.09 9.79 0.00
C GLY A 229 4.01 8.36 -0.52
N HIS A 230 4.19 7.43 0.43
CA HIS A 230 3.93 6.01 0.22
C HIS A 230 2.45 5.78 -0.14
N ASP A 231 2.18 4.84 -1.04
CA ASP A 231 0.87 4.61 -1.63
C ASP A 231 -0.23 4.30 -0.60
N LYS A 232 0.11 3.64 0.52
CA LYS A 232 -0.86 3.24 1.55
C LYS A 232 -1.38 4.43 2.37
N PRO A 233 -0.53 5.28 2.99
CA PRO A 233 -1.02 6.50 3.62
C PRO A 233 -1.66 7.49 2.62
N CYS A 234 -1.19 7.56 1.36
CA CYS A 234 -1.89 8.31 0.32
C CYS A 234 -3.32 7.78 0.11
N ALA A 235 -3.47 6.45 -0.02
CA ALA A 235 -4.79 5.83 -0.15
C ALA A 235 -5.69 6.10 1.05
N ALA A 236 -5.14 6.13 2.27
CA ALA A 236 -5.91 6.44 3.48
C ALA A 236 -6.51 7.85 3.43
N ILE A 237 -5.71 8.86 3.12
CA ILE A 237 -6.18 10.25 2.95
C ILE A 237 -7.19 10.35 1.81
N GLY A 238 -6.90 9.77 0.65
CA GLY A 238 -7.79 9.81 -0.52
C GLY A 238 -9.06 8.96 -0.37
N ALA A 239 -9.12 8.09 0.64
CA ALA A 239 -10.32 7.39 1.06
C ALA A 239 -11.15 8.17 2.10
N GLY A 240 -10.55 9.14 2.80
CA GLY A 240 -11.18 9.92 3.85
C GLY A 240 -10.87 9.44 5.27
N ALA A 241 -9.94 8.49 5.44
CA ALA A 241 -9.44 8.08 6.74
C ALA A 241 -8.39 9.09 7.22
N PHE A 242 -8.78 9.91 8.19
CA PHE A 242 -7.96 11.00 8.70
C PHE A 242 -7.72 10.92 10.21
N TYR A 243 -8.75 10.59 10.97
CA TYR A 243 -8.69 10.64 12.43
C TYR A 243 -8.22 9.31 13.03
N LYS A 244 -7.60 9.39 14.21
CA LYS A 244 -7.30 8.21 15.01
C LYS A 244 -8.54 7.31 15.15
N GLY A 245 -8.34 6.01 14.88
CA GLY A 245 -9.42 5.02 14.91
C GLY A 245 -10.22 4.94 13.61
N GLU A 246 -9.81 5.66 12.56
CA GLU A 246 -10.28 5.45 11.20
C GLU A 246 -9.24 4.65 10.40
N ALA A 247 -9.70 3.93 9.38
CA ALA A 247 -8.82 3.18 8.50
C ALA A 247 -9.33 3.21 7.06
N ALA A 248 -8.40 3.08 6.11
CA ALA A 248 -8.73 2.75 4.73
C ALA A 248 -8.51 1.25 4.50
N ASP A 249 -9.48 0.60 3.88
CA ASP A 249 -9.43 -0.79 3.44
C ASP A 249 -9.31 -0.82 1.91
N SER A 250 -8.11 -1.09 1.43
CA SER A 250 -7.79 -1.18 0.00
C SER A 250 -7.97 -2.61 -0.49
N ILE A 251 -9.14 -2.90 -1.07
CA ILE A 251 -9.55 -4.23 -1.53
C ILE A 251 -9.20 -4.38 -3.02
N GLY A 252 -8.00 -4.87 -3.28
CA GLY A 252 -7.46 -5.10 -4.62
C GLY A 252 -7.14 -6.58 -4.89
N THR A 253 -6.05 -6.84 -5.61
CA THR A 253 -5.46 -8.18 -5.79
C THR A 253 -5.16 -8.83 -4.44
N SER A 254 -4.52 -8.08 -3.56
CA SER A 254 -4.39 -8.29 -2.11
C SER A 254 -5.32 -7.33 -1.37
N GLU A 255 -5.43 -7.48 -0.06
CA GLU A 255 -6.15 -6.52 0.77
C GLU A 255 -5.21 -5.90 1.80
N CYS A 256 -5.38 -4.61 2.04
CA CYS A 256 -4.54 -3.85 2.95
C CYS A 256 -5.37 -2.84 3.72
N ILE A 257 -5.38 -2.94 5.05
CA ILE A 257 -5.97 -1.94 5.94
C ILE A 257 -4.86 -1.01 6.44
N THR A 258 -4.99 0.28 6.16
CA THR A 258 -4.13 1.35 6.68
C THR A 258 -4.89 2.06 7.79
N ALA A 259 -4.51 1.81 9.05
CA ALA A 259 -5.16 2.37 10.22
C ALA A 259 -4.42 3.61 10.73
N VAL A 260 -5.16 4.70 10.97
CA VAL A 260 -4.60 5.96 11.48
C VAL A 260 -4.42 5.86 13.00
N LEU A 261 -3.18 6.06 13.46
CA LEU A 261 -2.80 6.03 14.88
C LEU A 261 -2.88 7.41 15.56
N GLY A 262 -2.99 8.50 14.79
CA GLY A 262 -2.81 9.85 15.30
C GLY A 262 -1.34 10.11 15.66
N GLU A 263 -1.09 10.81 16.76
CA GLU A 263 0.27 11.13 17.25
C GLU A 263 0.93 9.96 17.99
N GLU A 264 0.18 8.90 18.27
CA GLU A 264 0.69 7.73 18.99
C GLU A 264 1.51 6.83 18.07
N LYS A 265 2.53 6.19 18.64
CA LYS A 265 3.34 5.18 17.98
C LYS A 265 3.04 3.80 18.58
N LEU A 266 3.28 2.77 17.78
CA LEU A 266 3.21 1.40 18.26
C LEU A 266 4.42 1.09 19.16
N GLU A 267 4.19 0.32 20.21
CA GLU A 267 5.26 -0.19 21.06
C GLU A 267 6.15 -1.18 20.29
N PRO A 268 7.47 -1.12 20.46
CA PRO A 268 8.41 -1.99 19.76
C PRO A 268 8.11 -3.49 19.91
N ASP A 269 7.73 -3.94 21.09
CA ASP A 269 7.38 -5.35 21.34
C ASP A 269 6.13 -5.75 20.55
N PHE A 270 5.13 -4.86 20.45
CA PHE A 270 3.95 -5.10 19.64
C PHE A 270 4.29 -5.20 18.14
N ILE A 271 5.16 -4.31 17.63
CA ILE A 271 5.64 -4.35 16.24
C ILE A 271 6.32 -5.69 15.95
N LYS A 272 7.18 -6.14 16.86
CA LYS A 272 7.91 -7.40 16.77
C LYS A 272 6.99 -8.62 16.74
N ASP A 273 5.97 -8.63 17.61
CA ASP A 273 5.06 -9.77 17.79
C ASP A 273 4.00 -9.87 16.69
N THR A 274 3.65 -8.74 16.08
CA THR A 274 2.54 -8.68 15.09
C THR A 274 2.96 -8.38 13.67
N ASN A 275 4.22 -7.97 13.46
CA ASN A 275 4.73 -7.48 12.18
C ASN A 275 3.98 -6.23 11.64
N PHE A 276 3.28 -5.49 12.49
CA PHE A 276 2.64 -4.24 12.08
C PHE A 276 3.65 -3.09 12.08
N PRO A 277 3.89 -2.42 10.95
CA PRO A 277 4.76 -1.25 10.91
C PRO A 277 4.10 -0.04 11.58
N CYS A 278 4.90 0.84 12.14
CA CYS A 278 4.51 2.19 12.55
C CYS A 278 5.21 3.19 11.64
N GLU A 279 4.45 3.87 10.80
CA GLU A 279 5.00 4.75 9.76
C GLU A 279 4.53 6.19 9.94
N PRO A 280 5.32 7.20 9.54
CA PRO A 280 4.83 8.57 9.40
C PRO A 280 3.65 8.62 8.42
N PHE A 281 2.56 9.23 8.88
CA PHE A 281 1.37 9.45 8.05
C PHE A 281 1.54 10.67 7.12
N LEU A 282 0.56 10.94 6.25
CA LEU A 282 0.58 12.14 5.41
C LEU A 282 0.23 13.43 6.16
N VAL A 283 0.08 13.36 7.45
CA VAL A 283 -0.17 14.49 8.33
C VAL A 283 1.01 14.61 9.29
N ASN A 284 1.63 15.77 9.32
CA ASN A 284 2.82 15.99 10.12
C ASN A 284 2.56 15.68 11.60
N GLY A 285 3.44 14.87 12.22
CA GLY A 285 3.31 14.41 13.61
C GLY A 285 2.37 13.24 13.82
N MET A 286 1.64 12.78 12.80
CA MET A 286 0.77 11.60 12.87
C MET A 286 1.44 10.35 12.30
N PHE A 287 0.93 9.20 12.74
CA PHE A 287 1.40 7.87 12.33
C PHE A 287 0.25 7.00 11.83
N ASN A 288 0.60 5.99 11.07
CA ASN A 288 -0.31 4.92 10.65
C ASN A 288 0.35 3.55 10.82
N THR A 289 -0.49 2.52 10.80
CA THR A 289 -0.05 1.14 10.68
C THR A 289 -0.74 0.45 9.51
N ILE A 290 -0.14 -0.65 9.05
CA ILE A 290 -0.61 -1.40 7.90
C ILE A 290 -0.78 -2.86 8.28
N ALA A 291 -1.98 -3.39 8.02
CA ALA A 291 -2.29 -4.82 8.08
C ALA A 291 -2.69 -5.32 6.69
N PHE A 292 -2.26 -6.51 6.29
CA PHE A 292 -2.53 -6.98 4.94
C PHE A 292 -2.68 -8.50 4.85
N THR A 293 -3.36 -8.95 3.78
CA THR A 293 -3.35 -10.33 3.29
C THR A 293 -2.90 -10.37 1.83
N HIS A 294 -2.17 -11.41 1.45
CA HIS A 294 -1.61 -11.55 0.09
C HIS A 294 -2.67 -11.83 -0.98
N THR A 295 -3.83 -12.35 -0.58
CA THR A 295 -4.90 -12.76 -1.50
C THR A 295 -6.25 -12.22 -1.06
N ALA A 296 -6.92 -11.49 -1.95
CA ALA A 296 -8.30 -11.04 -1.79
C ALA A 296 -9.04 -11.13 -3.14
N GLY A 297 -9.13 -10.06 -3.91
CA GLY A 297 -9.74 -10.09 -5.24
C GLY A 297 -9.06 -11.08 -6.20
N ARG A 298 -7.75 -11.33 -6.04
CA ARG A 298 -7.04 -12.36 -6.80
C ARG A 298 -7.56 -13.77 -6.50
N LEU A 299 -7.92 -14.05 -5.25
CA LEU A 299 -8.48 -15.35 -4.86
C LEU A 299 -9.87 -15.54 -5.46
N LEU A 300 -10.72 -14.50 -5.42
CA LEU A 300 -12.02 -14.54 -6.11
C LEU A 300 -11.85 -14.75 -7.61
N LYS A 301 -10.94 -14.01 -8.25
CA LYS A 301 -10.66 -14.14 -9.67
C LYS A 301 -10.18 -15.56 -10.03
N TRP A 302 -9.21 -16.09 -9.27
CA TRP A 302 -8.75 -17.47 -9.46
C TRP A 302 -9.90 -18.47 -9.33
N PHE A 303 -10.74 -18.33 -8.31
CA PHE A 303 -11.86 -19.24 -8.09
C PHE A 303 -12.87 -19.18 -9.24
N THR A 304 -13.27 -17.99 -9.67
CA THR A 304 -14.25 -17.82 -10.75
C THR A 304 -13.71 -18.30 -12.11
N GLU A 305 -12.47 -18.00 -12.46
CA GLU A 305 -11.87 -18.35 -13.74
C GLU A 305 -11.43 -19.82 -13.80
N SER A 306 -10.76 -20.32 -12.74
CA SER A 306 -10.09 -21.63 -12.78
C SER A 306 -10.91 -22.77 -12.18
N VAL A 307 -11.80 -22.50 -11.22
CA VAL A 307 -12.59 -23.52 -10.50
C VAL A 307 -14.02 -23.53 -10.97
N MET A 308 -14.71 -22.39 -10.94
CA MET A 308 -16.10 -22.29 -11.45
C MET A 308 -16.15 -22.39 -12.97
N GLN A 309 -15.07 -22.03 -13.67
CA GLN A 309 -15.06 -21.87 -15.11
C GLN A 309 -16.19 -20.96 -15.58
N ALA A 310 -16.46 -19.92 -14.81
CA ALA A 310 -17.49 -18.93 -15.10
C ALA A 310 -17.22 -18.31 -16.47
N GLY A 311 -18.21 -18.32 -17.35
CA GLY A 311 -18.08 -17.75 -18.68
C GLY A 311 -17.87 -16.23 -18.63
N GLU A 312 -17.36 -15.64 -19.72
CA GLU A 312 -17.14 -14.18 -19.85
C GLU A 312 -18.36 -13.32 -19.51
N LYS A 313 -19.55 -13.92 -19.50
CA LYS A 313 -20.83 -13.25 -19.19
C LYS A 313 -21.17 -13.21 -17.70
N GLU A 314 -20.51 -13.99 -16.85
CA GLU A 314 -20.75 -13.98 -15.41
C GLU A 314 -19.84 -12.96 -14.74
N SER A 315 -20.32 -11.72 -14.66
CA SER A 315 -19.63 -10.66 -13.93
C SER A 315 -19.65 -10.91 -12.41
N PHE A 316 -18.67 -10.42 -11.68
CA PHE A 316 -18.67 -10.44 -10.21
C PHE A 316 -19.98 -9.91 -9.63
N HIS A 317 -20.58 -8.89 -10.24
CA HIS A 317 -21.88 -8.36 -9.82
C HIS A 317 -23.01 -9.40 -9.92
N ALA A 318 -23.05 -10.23 -10.97
CA ALA A 318 -24.05 -11.29 -11.13
C ALA A 318 -23.87 -12.42 -10.10
N LEU A 319 -22.63 -12.71 -9.70
CA LEU A 319 -22.33 -13.67 -8.63
C LEU A 319 -22.70 -13.09 -7.26
N ASP A 320 -22.40 -11.83 -7.01
CA ASP A 320 -22.76 -11.13 -5.78
C ASP A 320 -24.28 -11.18 -5.49
N LEU A 321 -25.11 -11.03 -6.52
CA LEU A 321 -26.58 -11.10 -6.40
C LEU A 321 -27.10 -12.50 -6.02
N GLN A 322 -26.30 -13.55 -6.15
CA GLN A 322 -26.65 -14.91 -5.77
C GLN A 322 -26.22 -15.24 -4.34
N CYS A 323 -25.37 -14.41 -3.73
CA CYS A 323 -24.91 -14.60 -2.36
C CYS A 323 -26.03 -14.33 -1.34
N LYS A 324 -25.98 -15.05 -0.23
CA LYS A 324 -26.93 -14.87 0.90
C LYS A 324 -26.45 -13.73 1.80
N GLU A 325 -27.36 -13.06 2.46
CA GLU A 325 -27.02 -12.06 3.48
C GLU A 325 -26.45 -12.70 4.76
N SER A 326 -26.85 -13.94 5.09
CA SER A 326 -26.33 -14.74 6.22
C SER A 326 -25.01 -15.42 5.86
N PRO A 327 -24.20 -15.83 6.86
CA PRO A 327 -22.96 -16.58 6.59
C PRO A 327 -23.19 -17.83 5.74
N SER A 328 -22.22 -18.14 4.88
CA SER A 328 -22.22 -19.33 4.03
C SER A 328 -22.17 -20.65 4.83
N GLY A 329 -21.61 -20.63 6.04
CA GLY A 329 -21.32 -21.79 6.85
C GLY A 329 -20.06 -22.56 6.44
N LEU A 330 -19.34 -22.06 5.41
CA LEU A 330 -18.03 -22.57 4.97
C LEU A 330 -16.92 -21.64 5.48
N LEU A 331 -15.74 -22.19 5.68
CA LEU A 331 -14.54 -21.44 6.01
C LEU A 331 -13.46 -21.65 4.95
N VAL A 332 -12.83 -20.56 4.53
CA VAL A 332 -11.69 -20.60 3.61
C VAL A 332 -10.47 -20.02 4.34
N LEU A 333 -9.37 -20.76 4.40
CA LEU A 333 -8.09 -20.18 4.81
C LEU A 333 -7.51 -19.46 3.57
N PRO A 334 -7.46 -18.11 3.51
CA PRO A 334 -7.13 -17.39 2.28
C PRO A 334 -5.62 -17.30 2.02
N HIS A 335 -4.84 -18.26 2.48
CA HIS A 335 -3.38 -18.30 2.40
C HIS A 335 -2.85 -18.91 1.08
N PHE A 336 -3.52 -18.62 -0.04
CA PHE A 336 -3.15 -19.16 -1.37
C PHE A 336 -1.81 -18.61 -1.91
N SER A 337 -1.21 -17.64 -1.24
CA SER A 337 0.14 -17.10 -1.50
C SER A 337 0.88 -16.86 -0.18
N GLY A 338 0.70 -17.73 0.80
CA GLY A 338 1.18 -17.53 2.16
C GLY A 338 0.26 -16.65 3.01
N ALA A 339 0.55 -16.55 4.30
CA ALA A 339 -0.15 -15.69 5.25
C ALA A 339 0.46 -14.29 5.28
N GLY A 340 -0.39 -13.24 5.34
CA GLY A 340 -0.01 -11.88 5.65
C GLY A 340 0.14 -11.62 7.14
N THR A 341 -0.09 -10.38 7.56
CA THR A 341 -0.08 -10.02 8.98
C THR A 341 -1.25 -10.66 9.74
N PRO A 342 -1.12 -10.94 11.03
CA PRO A 342 0.10 -10.83 11.85
C PRO A 342 1.02 -12.04 11.73
N THR A 343 0.58 -13.11 11.05
CA THR A 343 1.21 -14.44 11.04
C THR A 343 2.50 -14.49 10.24
N MET A 344 2.54 -13.83 9.07
CA MET A 344 3.70 -13.76 8.15
C MET A 344 4.31 -15.12 7.80
N ASP A 345 3.47 -16.16 7.67
CA ASP A 345 3.89 -17.52 7.32
C ASP A 345 3.87 -17.76 5.81
N HIS A 346 5.02 -17.69 5.18
CA HIS A 346 5.18 -17.90 3.74
C HIS A 346 4.93 -19.35 3.28
N LEU A 347 4.95 -20.30 4.19
CA LEU A 347 4.70 -21.72 3.91
C LEU A 347 3.21 -22.07 4.06
N SER A 348 2.39 -21.17 4.60
CA SER A 348 0.97 -21.42 4.76
C SER A 348 0.28 -21.57 3.40
N VAL A 349 -0.68 -22.49 3.34
CA VAL A 349 -1.44 -22.81 2.12
C VAL A 349 -2.93 -22.59 2.31
N GLY A 350 -3.66 -22.40 1.22
CA GLY A 350 -5.11 -22.23 1.22
C GLY A 350 -5.85 -23.53 1.53
N ALA A 351 -7.02 -23.42 2.18
CA ALA A 351 -7.89 -24.55 2.46
C ALA A 351 -9.37 -24.12 2.42
N VAL A 352 -10.26 -25.07 2.13
CA VAL A 352 -11.73 -24.90 2.23
C VAL A 352 -12.26 -25.97 3.18
N VAL A 353 -13.02 -25.58 4.19
CA VAL A 353 -13.54 -26.46 5.24
C VAL A 353 -15.05 -26.30 5.40
N GLY A 354 -15.75 -27.40 5.68
CA GLY A 354 -17.20 -27.42 5.90
C GLY A 354 -18.04 -27.88 4.69
N LEU A 355 -17.40 -28.25 3.58
CA LEU A 355 -18.10 -28.73 2.37
C LEU A 355 -18.96 -29.97 2.67
N ASN A 356 -20.14 -30.02 2.07
CA ASN A 356 -21.03 -31.15 2.05
C ASN A 356 -21.72 -31.28 0.67
N LEU A 357 -22.52 -32.31 0.47
CA LEU A 357 -23.16 -32.56 -0.83
C LEU A 357 -24.16 -31.49 -1.29
N HIS A 358 -24.54 -30.56 -0.43
CA HIS A 358 -25.42 -29.43 -0.76
C HIS A 358 -24.67 -28.14 -1.01
N SER A 359 -23.36 -28.13 -0.80
CA SER A 359 -22.52 -26.94 -1.04
C SER A 359 -22.44 -26.64 -2.52
N SER A 360 -22.74 -25.41 -2.90
CA SER A 360 -22.64 -24.89 -4.27
C SER A 360 -21.35 -24.10 -4.49
N ALA A 361 -21.01 -23.81 -5.74
CA ALA A 361 -19.91 -22.92 -6.10
C ALA A 361 -20.13 -21.49 -5.55
N ILE A 362 -21.38 -21.03 -5.50
CA ILE A 362 -21.73 -19.72 -4.92
C ILE A 362 -21.47 -19.69 -3.40
N ASP A 363 -21.73 -20.79 -2.68
CA ASP A 363 -21.41 -20.84 -1.25
C ASP A 363 -19.88 -20.73 -1.01
N ILE A 364 -19.05 -21.30 -1.90
CA ILE A 364 -17.57 -21.14 -1.82
C ILE A 364 -17.15 -19.72 -2.19
N TYR A 365 -17.73 -19.13 -3.24
CA TYR A 365 -17.48 -17.75 -3.65
C TYR A 365 -17.77 -16.77 -2.50
N GLN A 366 -18.93 -16.94 -1.86
CA GLN A 366 -19.32 -16.18 -0.67
C GLN A 366 -18.33 -16.40 0.49
N ALA A 367 -17.98 -17.66 0.79
CA ALA A 367 -17.04 -18.02 1.84
C ALA A 367 -15.65 -17.40 1.66
N ILE A 368 -15.20 -17.21 0.43
CA ILE A 368 -13.95 -16.49 0.14
C ILE A 368 -14.04 -15.04 0.62
N MET A 369 -15.11 -14.32 0.29
CA MET A 369 -15.30 -12.92 0.72
C MET A 369 -15.40 -12.80 2.24
N GLU A 370 -16.15 -13.69 2.88
CA GLU A 370 -16.29 -13.77 4.33
C GLU A 370 -14.94 -14.05 4.99
N SER A 371 -14.21 -15.04 4.51
CA SER A 371 -12.97 -15.50 5.13
C SER A 371 -11.80 -14.52 4.95
N VAL A 372 -11.72 -13.83 3.81
CA VAL A 372 -10.80 -12.69 3.66
C VAL A 372 -11.15 -11.60 4.69
N SER A 373 -12.44 -11.36 4.92
CA SER A 373 -12.87 -10.40 5.95
C SER A 373 -12.58 -10.91 7.38
N TYR A 374 -12.68 -12.21 7.66
CA TYR A 374 -12.26 -12.81 8.95
C TYR A 374 -10.75 -12.69 9.16
N GLU A 375 -9.93 -12.91 8.12
CA GLU A 375 -8.47 -12.73 8.20
C GLU A 375 -8.14 -11.28 8.57
N MET A 376 -8.76 -10.32 7.92
CA MET A 376 -8.57 -8.91 8.27
C MET A 376 -9.12 -8.57 9.66
N LYS A 377 -10.23 -9.19 10.09
CA LYS A 377 -10.76 -9.03 11.47
C LYS A 377 -9.76 -9.50 12.51
N THR A 378 -8.98 -10.56 12.24
CA THR A 378 -7.90 -11.01 13.13
C THR A 378 -6.86 -9.92 13.35
N ASN A 379 -6.51 -9.18 12.30
CA ASN A 379 -5.63 -8.02 12.39
C ASN A 379 -6.25 -6.88 13.23
N LEU A 380 -7.54 -6.59 13.00
CA LEU A 380 -8.26 -5.55 13.77
C LEU A 380 -8.34 -5.90 15.26
N ASP A 381 -8.52 -7.17 15.59
CA ASP A 381 -8.54 -7.61 16.97
C ASP A 381 -7.17 -7.46 17.65
N ARG A 382 -6.07 -7.73 16.92
CA ARG A 382 -4.71 -7.48 17.43
C ARG A 382 -4.48 -5.98 17.69
N LEU A 383 -4.90 -5.10 16.79
CA LEU A 383 -4.85 -3.66 17.01
C LEU A 383 -5.66 -3.25 18.24
N SER A 384 -6.88 -3.77 18.37
CA SER A 384 -7.77 -3.47 19.50
C SER A 384 -7.20 -3.94 20.85
N GLN A 385 -6.53 -5.10 20.89
CA GLN A 385 -5.83 -5.60 22.08
C GLN A 385 -4.70 -4.67 22.54
N ASN A 386 -4.12 -3.91 21.60
CA ASN A 386 -3.09 -2.89 21.88
C ASN A 386 -3.68 -1.45 22.04
N GLY A 387 -4.97 -1.33 22.31
CA GLY A 387 -5.63 -0.04 22.55
C GLY A 387 -6.05 0.73 21.30
N ILE A 388 -5.77 0.21 20.09
CA ILE A 388 -6.11 0.85 18.81
C ILE A 388 -7.46 0.33 18.34
N LYS A 389 -8.53 0.99 18.76
CA LYS A 389 -9.90 0.63 18.36
C LYS A 389 -10.33 1.41 17.14
N LEU A 390 -10.67 0.69 16.08
CA LEU A 390 -11.27 1.31 14.91
C LEU A 390 -12.78 1.55 15.14
N HIS A 391 -13.25 2.68 14.69
CA HIS A 391 -14.68 3.04 14.77
C HIS A 391 -15.29 3.30 13.39
N ARG A 392 -14.46 3.32 12.31
CA ARG A 392 -14.91 3.51 10.92
C ARG A 392 -13.85 3.03 9.94
N ILE A 393 -14.30 2.43 8.86
CA ILE A 393 -13.44 1.95 7.77
C ILE A 393 -13.95 2.52 6.44
N TYR A 394 -13.03 3.01 5.62
CA TYR A 394 -13.29 3.49 4.27
C TYR A 394 -12.76 2.49 3.25
N ALA A 395 -13.64 1.90 2.46
CA ALA A 395 -13.29 0.90 1.46
C ALA A 395 -13.01 1.53 0.10
N VAL A 396 -11.89 1.13 -0.50
CA VAL A 396 -11.44 1.57 -1.84
C VAL A 396 -10.94 0.37 -2.64
N GLY A 397 -10.67 0.58 -3.93
CA GLY A 397 -10.23 -0.47 -4.83
C GLY A 397 -11.37 -1.24 -5.50
N GLY A 398 -11.02 -2.31 -6.22
CA GLY A 398 -11.99 -3.08 -7.02
C GLY A 398 -13.08 -3.77 -6.19
N GLY A 399 -12.70 -4.39 -5.07
CA GLY A 399 -13.61 -5.08 -4.16
C GLY A 399 -14.62 -4.14 -3.48
N ALA A 400 -14.29 -2.86 -3.33
CA ALA A 400 -15.23 -1.86 -2.81
C ALA A 400 -16.43 -1.58 -3.74
N SER A 401 -16.49 -2.22 -4.91
CA SER A 401 -17.65 -2.18 -5.80
C SER A 401 -18.71 -3.24 -5.47
N SER A 402 -18.39 -4.21 -4.62
CA SER A 402 -19.29 -5.29 -4.18
C SER A 402 -20.08 -4.86 -2.94
N ASP A 403 -21.36 -4.54 -3.10
CA ASP A 403 -22.22 -4.12 -2.01
C ASP A 403 -22.35 -5.22 -0.93
N ILE A 404 -22.44 -6.48 -1.36
CA ILE A 404 -22.59 -7.61 -0.44
C ILE A 404 -21.29 -7.85 0.37
N TRP A 405 -20.12 -7.75 -0.27
CA TRP A 405 -18.85 -7.91 0.43
C TRP A 405 -18.64 -6.82 1.49
N LEU A 406 -18.99 -5.55 1.15
CA LEU A 406 -18.88 -4.45 2.12
C LEU A 406 -19.88 -4.61 3.28
N GLN A 407 -21.07 -5.19 3.04
CA GLN A 407 -22.01 -5.53 4.11
C GLN A 407 -21.46 -6.66 5.01
N TYR A 408 -20.83 -7.71 4.43
CA TYR A 408 -20.15 -8.73 5.22
C TYR A 408 -19.05 -8.12 6.09
N LYS A 409 -18.21 -7.25 5.52
CA LYS A 409 -17.17 -6.55 6.28
C LYS A 409 -17.75 -5.75 7.44
N ALA A 410 -18.82 -4.99 7.22
CA ALA A 410 -19.47 -4.23 8.30
C ALA A 410 -19.95 -5.16 9.42
N ASN A 411 -20.61 -6.29 9.08
CA ASN A 411 -21.10 -7.27 10.04
C ASN A 411 -19.97 -7.95 10.82
N ILE A 412 -18.89 -8.32 10.12
CA ILE A 412 -17.72 -9.02 10.68
C ILE A 412 -16.86 -8.08 11.53
N TYR A 413 -16.61 -6.88 11.05
CA TYR A 413 -15.77 -5.89 11.77
C TYR A 413 -16.49 -5.27 12.95
N GLY A 414 -17.82 -5.20 12.89
CA GLY A 414 -18.65 -4.58 13.92
C GLY A 414 -18.57 -3.05 13.90
N VAL A 415 -18.13 -2.44 12.80
CA VAL A 415 -18.01 -0.98 12.62
C VAL A 415 -18.55 -0.58 11.24
N PRO A 416 -18.99 0.69 11.08
CA PRO A 416 -19.40 1.19 9.76
C PRO A 416 -18.30 1.08 8.71
N VAL A 417 -18.68 0.60 7.51
CA VAL A 417 -17.82 0.57 6.32
C VAL A 417 -18.38 1.54 5.29
N ARG A 418 -17.55 2.44 4.77
CA ARG A 418 -17.93 3.46 3.80
C ARG A 418 -17.25 3.22 2.46
N ALA A 419 -18.01 3.04 1.41
CA ALA A 419 -17.49 3.09 0.04
C ALA A 419 -17.32 4.53 -0.41
N THR A 420 -16.20 4.85 -1.08
CA THR A 420 -15.94 6.18 -1.64
C THR A 420 -16.30 6.26 -3.12
N LYS A 421 -16.55 7.48 -3.61
CA LYS A 421 -16.80 7.69 -5.05
C LYS A 421 -15.54 7.50 -5.89
N CYS A 422 -14.38 7.97 -5.39
CA CYS A 422 -13.11 7.88 -6.09
C CYS A 422 -12.48 6.49 -5.88
N LYS A 423 -12.18 5.80 -6.96
CA LYS A 423 -11.49 4.51 -6.95
C LYS A 423 -9.97 4.64 -6.92
N GLU A 424 -9.44 5.81 -7.30
CA GLU A 424 -8.01 6.11 -7.38
C GLU A 424 -7.55 6.86 -6.11
N ALA A 425 -7.75 6.23 -4.95
CA ALA A 425 -7.53 6.86 -3.65
C ALA A 425 -6.07 7.30 -3.43
N SER A 426 -5.08 6.49 -3.83
CA SER A 426 -3.66 6.86 -3.70
C SER A 426 -3.34 8.14 -4.47
N ALA A 427 -3.83 8.23 -5.72
CA ALA A 427 -3.66 9.43 -6.54
C ALA A 427 -4.41 10.64 -5.94
N LEU A 428 -5.62 10.43 -5.38
CA LEU A 428 -6.39 11.52 -4.75
C LEU A 428 -5.68 12.04 -3.49
N GLY A 429 -5.12 11.15 -2.66
CA GLY A 429 -4.35 11.56 -1.48
C GLY A 429 -3.08 12.34 -1.83
N ALA A 430 -2.38 11.94 -2.91
CA ALA A 430 -1.24 12.69 -3.43
C ALA A 430 -1.66 14.06 -3.97
N ALA A 431 -2.78 14.14 -4.70
CA ALA A 431 -3.34 15.41 -5.18
C ALA A 431 -3.77 16.32 -4.02
N ALA A 432 -4.32 15.75 -2.92
CA ALA A 432 -4.66 16.49 -1.72
C ALA A 432 -3.41 17.10 -1.06
N ALA A 433 -2.31 16.33 -0.95
CA ALA A 433 -1.05 16.86 -0.45
C ALA A 433 -0.51 18.03 -1.30
N ALA A 434 -0.60 17.90 -2.64
CA ALA A 434 -0.25 18.98 -3.54
C ALA A 434 -1.15 20.20 -3.40
N ALA A 435 -2.46 20.01 -3.18
CA ALA A 435 -3.42 21.11 -3.00
C ALA A 435 -3.16 21.89 -1.68
N VAL A 436 -2.75 21.19 -0.63
CA VAL A 436 -2.32 21.82 0.64
C VAL A 436 -1.02 22.58 0.43
N GLY A 437 -0.01 21.94 -0.15
CA GLY A 437 1.29 22.57 -0.41
C GLY A 437 1.21 23.80 -1.33
N ASP A 438 0.25 23.81 -2.26
CA ASP A 438 -0.04 24.92 -3.17
C ASP A 438 -0.93 26.01 -2.52
N GLY A 439 -1.39 25.82 -1.28
CA GLY A 439 -2.18 26.78 -0.53
C GLY A 439 -3.67 26.85 -0.92
N CYS A 440 -4.20 25.84 -1.65
CA CYS A 440 -5.63 25.73 -1.92
C CYS A 440 -6.42 25.39 -0.64
N TYR A 441 -5.83 24.56 0.21
CA TYR A 441 -6.35 24.19 1.51
C TYR A 441 -5.35 24.49 2.61
N GLY A 442 -5.85 24.89 3.78
CA GLY A 442 -5.02 25.22 4.92
C GLY A 442 -4.45 24.00 5.66
N SER A 443 -5.00 22.81 5.40
CA SER A 443 -4.56 21.56 6.03
C SER A 443 -4.97 20.32 5.25
N MET A 444 -4.32 19.19 5.53
CA MET A 444 -4.70 17.88 4.96
C MET A 444 -6.12 17.46 5.41
N GLU A 445 -6.54 17.86 6.59
CA GLU A 445 -7.89 17.63 7.08
C GLU A 445 -8.93 18.34 6.21
N GLU A 446 -8.70 19.62 5.93
CA GLU A 446 -9.58 20.43 5.07
C GLU A 446 -9.60 19.87 3.64
N ALA A 447 -8.44 19.52 3.08
CA ALA A 447 -8.33 18.89 1.77
C ALA A 447 -9.11 17.58 1.72
N SER A 448 -8.93 16.68 2.68
CA SER A 448 -9.64 15.40 2.74
C SER A 448 -11.16 15.59 2.82
N LYS A 449 -11.64 16.51 3.68
CA LYS A 449 -13.08 16.80 3.81
C LYS A 449 -13.72 17.34 2.54
N ASN A 450 -12.99 18.13 1.75
CA ASN A 450 -13.52 18.75 0.53
C ASN A 450 -13.34 17.87 -0.71
N MET A 451 -12.28 17.05 -0.78
CA MET A 451 -11.95 16.26 -1.95
C MET A 451 -12.49 14.82 -1.89
N VAL A 452 -12.79 14.28 -0.72
CA VAL A 452 -13.26 12.90 -0.58
C VAL A 452 -14.77 12.85 -0.40
N HIS A 453 -15.44 12.05 -1.23
CA HIS A 453 -16.89 11.89 -1.21
C HIS A 453 -17.28 10.45 -0.94
N VAL A 454 -18.07 10.23 0.11
CA VAL A 454 -18.67 8.92 0.42
C VAL A 454 -19.79 8.65 -0.59
N LYS A 455 -19.79 7.43 -1.14
CA LYS A 455 -20.84 6.94 -2.04
C LYS A 455 -21.95 6.26 -1.27
N LYS A 456 -21.60 5.39 -0.32
CA LYS A 456 -22.54 4.59 0.47
C LYS A 456 -21.89 4.17 1.78
N GLU A 457 -22.70 4.05 2.83
CA GLU A 457 -22.30 3.54 4.13
C GLU A 457 -23.03 2.22 4.42
N TYR A 458 -22.30 1.24 4.93
CA TYR A 458 -22.78 -0.07 5.35
C TYR A 458 -22.65 -0.15 6.87
N LEU A 459 -23.76 -0.32 7.57
CA LEU A 459 -23.79 -0.47 9.02
C LEU A 459 -23.84 -1.95 9.40
N PRO A 460 -23.23 -2.35 10.53
CA PRO A 460 -23.41 -3.69 11.07
C PRO A 460 -24.90 -4.03 11.29
N ASP A 461 -25.35 -5.12 10.69
CA ASP A 461 -26.72 -5.62 10.92
C ASP A 461 -26.78 -6.35 12.26
N ARG A 462 -27.54 -5.80 13.21
CA ARG A 462 -27.65 -6.35 14.57
C ARG A 462 -28.24 -7.78 14.61
N LYS A 463 -28.98 -8.21 13.58
CA LYS A 463 -29.56 -9.55 13.51
C LYS A 463 -28.57 -10.55 12.94
N LEU A 464 -27.74 -10.14 11.96
CA LEU A 464 -26.82 -11.02 11.25
C LEU A 464 -25.41 -11.05 11.88
N ALA A 465 -24.94 -9.95 12.46
CA ALA A 465 -23.61 -9.85 13.06
C ALA A 465 -23.30 -10.97 14.08
N PRO A 466 -24.23 -11.43 14.95
CA PRO A 466 -23.94 -12.56 15.85
C PRO A 466 -23.62 -13.86 15.11
N ALA A 467 -24.26 -14.13 13.95
CA ALA A 467 -23.98 -15.33 13.17
C ALA A 467 -22.58 -15.26 12.53
N PHE A 468 -22.19 -14.11 11.97
CA PHE A 468 -20.81 -13.88 11.49
C PHE A 468 -19.77 -13.99 12.61
N SER A 469 -20.08 -13.49 13.81
CA SER A 469 -19.19 -13.64 14.97
C SER A 469 -18.99 -15.11 15.36
N ALA A 470 -20.03 -15.93 15.29
CA ALA A 470 -19.93 -17.36 15.57
C ALA A 470 -19.03 -18.09 14.56
N GLU A 471 -19.12 -17.74 13.25
CA GLU A 471 -18.22 -18.28 12.22
C GLU A 471 -16.78 -17.78 12.40
N TYR A 472 -16.60 -16.52 12.79
CA TYR A 472 -15.28 -15.95 13.08
C TYR A 472 -14.58 -16.68 14.24
N GLU A 473 -15.31 -17.08 15.29
CA GLU A 473 -14.73 -17.89 16.40
C GLU A 473 -14.22 -19.25 15.91
N LYS A 474 -14.85 -19.85 14.90
CA LYS A 474 -14.35 -21.08 14.26
C LYS A 474 -13.13 -20.75 13.39
N TYR A 475 -13.17 -19.65 12.63
CA TYR A 475 -12.09 -19.21 11.74
C TYR A 475 -10.78 -19.01 12.48
N LYS A 476 -10.79 -18.36 13.66
CA LYS A 476 -9.59 -18.13 14.48
C LYS A 476 -8.75 -19.37 14.78
N ARG A 477 -9.37 -20.54 14.76
CA ARG A 477 -8.70 -21.83 15.03
C ARG A 477 -8.16 -22.50 13.77
N LEU A 478 -8.60 -22.05 12.59
CA LEU A 478 -8.40 -22.78 11.34
C LEU A 478 -6.92 -22.92 10.98
N TYR A 479 -6.16 -21.82 11.01
CA TYR A 479 -4.73 -21.83 10.69
C TYR A 479 -3.94 -22.78 11.59
N GLU A 480 -4.14 -22.73 12.91
CA GLU A 480 -3.42 -23.56 13.86
C GLU A 480 -3.68 -25.06 13.68
N GLN A 481 -4.90 -25.42 13.27
CA GLN A 481 -5.27 -26.80 13.04
C GLN A 481 -4.78 -27.35 11.70
N ILE A 482 -4.64 -26.50 10.69
CA ILE A 482 -4.23 -26.93 9.36
C ILE A 482 -2.71 -26.88 9.17
N LYS A 483 -2.00 -25.97 9.86
CA LYS A 483 -0.58 -25.74 9.63
C LYS A 483 0.31 -26.98 9.78
N GLY A 484 -0.08 -27.95 10.61
CA GLY A 484 0.63 -29.21 10.78
C GLY A 484 0.62 -30.08 9.53
N ILE A 485 -0.47 -30.02 8.73
CA ILE A 485 -0.68 -30.90 7.57
C ILE A 485 0.38 -30.67 6.48
N TYR A 486 0.82 -29.44 6.25
CA TYR A 486 1.76 -29.08 5.18
C TYR A 486 3.19 -28.78 5.68
N ARG A 487 3.43 -28.89 7.00
CA ARG A 487 4.77 -28.72 7.60
C ARG A 487 5.49 -30.04 7.91
N GLU A 488 4.80 -31.15 7.77
CA GLU A 488 5.34 -32.50 7.98
C GLU A 488 6.03 -33.04 6.70
N GLY A 489 6.77 -32.20 5.97
CA GLY A 489 7.50 -32.57 4.77
C GLY A 489 8.97 -32.15 4.81
#